data_8c5ba5c7eb9a60935d0ebdd857191b29
#
_entry.id   8c5ba5c7eb9a60935d0ebdd857191b29
#
_cell.length_a   1.000
_cell.length_b   1.000
_cell.length_c   1.000
_cell.angle_alpha   90.00
_cell.angle_beta   90.00
_cell.angle_gamma   90.00
#
_symmetry.space_group_name_H-M   'P 1'
#
loop_
_entity.id
_entity.type
_entity.pdbx_description
1 polymer ?
#
loop_
_entity_poly.entity_id
_entity_poly.type
_entity_poly.pdbx_seq_one_letter_code
_entity_poly.pdbx_strand_id
1 'polypeptide(L)'
;MHLTSHQYLDLVTMFTPITKRSKQVVNPDTVNEVVRIAFKYAESEKPGACHIDLPCNIAAMPVESEVGRQPLKHHKPNLEMASIESLEEAAGLLFQAKRPVILAGHSAIRNKASKALTEFAEKLHIPVINTMMAKGIIPCDNLYSLWTIGIPQKDYQNIAIEEADLVIAVGYDIVEYAPNKWNSKGNHTILHIDARPCHINKLYQPDVEVIGDLSYSLNHIAMRCHRNDKPEWAFKLRDEMRKEHEAYAKDMEFPMKPQKILNDVRKVMGKEDIVISDVGAHKMWIARHYNC
;
A
#
# COMPACT_ATOMS: atom_id res chain seq x y z
N MET A 1 -0.43 -33.79 -29.29
CA MET A 1 -1.51 -32.92 -29.76
C MET A 1 -1.08 -32.29 -31.07
N HIS A 2 -1.95 -32.19 -32.06
CA HIS A 2 -1.63 -31.47 -33.28
C HIS A 2 -1.88 -29.98 -33.11
N LEU A 3 -0.96 -29.15 -33.62
CA LEU A 3 -1.01 -27.68 -33.56
C LEU A 3 -2.32 -27.07 -34.13
N THR A 4 -3.03 -27.84 -34.95
CA THR A 4 -4.30 -27.45 -35.58
C THR A 4 -5.55 -27.97 -34.84
N SER A 5 -5.38 -28.61 -33.66
CA SER A 5 -6.51 -29.12 -32.90
C SER A 5 -7.29 -27.95 -32.24
N HIS A 6 -8.61 -28.15 -32.05
CA HIS A 6 -9.49 -27.16 -31.42
C HIS A 6 -8.96 -26.77 -30.04
N GLN A 7 -8.91 -25.47 -29.76
CA GLN A 7 -8.42 -24.87 -28.49
C GLN A 7 -6.97 -25.23 -28.12
N TYR A 8 -6.11 -25.59 -29.08
CA TYR A 8 -4.69 -25.74 -28.82
C TYR A 8 -4.02 -24.39 -28.65
N LEU A 9 -3.45 -24.14 -27.47
CA LEU A 9 -2.70 -22.96 -27.13
C LEU A 9 -1.65 -23.31 -26.08
N ASP A 10 -0.44 -22.76 -26.21
CA ASP A 10 0.56 -22.82 -25.14
C ASP A 10 0.21 -21.82 -24.04
N LEU A 11 -0.65 -22.27 -23.11
CA LEU A 11 -1.13 -21.44 -22.00
C LEU A 11 -0.01 -21.08 -21.03
N VAL A 12 0.98 -21.96 -20.84
CA VAL A 12 2.11 -21.68 -19.93
C VAL A 12 2.90 -20.48 -20.43
N THR A 13 3.28 -20.47 -21.69
CA THR A 13 4.01 -19.34 -22.29
C THR A 13 3.14 -18.07 -22.31
N MET A 14 1.86 -18.18 -22.66
CA MET A 14 0.94 -17.05 -22.73
C MET A 14 0.75 -16.36 -21.37
N PHE A 15 0.65 -17.13 -20.28
CA PHE A 15 0.43 -16.56 -18.93
C PHE A 15 1.72 -16.21 -18.18
N THR A 16 2.89 -16.64 -18.66
CA THR A 16 4.19 -16.35 -18.02
C THR A 16 4.41 -14.84 -17.78
N PRO A 17 4.21 -13.92 -18.77
CA PRO A 17 4.51 -12.50 -18.56
C PRO A 17 3.53 -11.75 -17.66
N ILE A 18 2.36 -12.31 -17.38
CA ILE A 18 1.29 -11.64 -16.59
C ILE A 18 1.03 -12.32 -15.24
N THR A 19 1.80 -13.34 -14.88
CA THR A 19 1.66 -14.06 -13.61
C THR A 19 2.99 -14.21 -12.89
N LYS A 20 2.94 -14.37 -11.56
CA LYS A 20 4.16 -14.66 -10.76
C LYS A 20 4.75 -16.03 -11.09
N ARG A 21 3.89 -16.96 -11.48
CA ARG A 21 4.28 -18.32 -11.87
C ARG A 21 3.22 -18.92 -12.79
N SER A 22 3.64 -19.49 -13.89
CA SER A 22 2.80 -20.29 -14.79
C SER A 22 3.36 -21.71 -14.85
N LYS A 23 2.54 -22.72 -14.64
CA LYS A 23 2.97 -24.12 -14.59
C LYS A 23 1.89 -25.05 -15.13
N GLN A 24 2.29 -25.99 -16.00
CA GLN A 24 1.44 -27.09 -16.42
C GLN A 24 1.61 -28.29 -15.48
N VAL A 25 0.53 -28.94 -15.13
CA VAL A 25 0.54 -30.24 -14.44
C VAL A 25 0.82 -31.33 -15.46
N VAL A 26 1.87 -32.09 -15.23
CA VAL A 26 2.32 -33.19 -16.15
C VAL A 26 2.13 -34.56 -15.54
N ASN A 27 1.85 -34.63 -14.24
CA ASN A 27 1.60 -35.89 -13.52
C ASN A 27 0.45 -35.67 -12.51
N PRO A 28 -0.60 -36.49 -12.48
CA PRO A 28 -1.73 -36.34 -11.56
C PRO A 28 -1.32 -36.41 -10.10
N ASP A 29 -0.30 -37.17 -9.73
CA ASP A 29 0.18 -37.29 -8.34
C ASP A 29 0.81 -35.99 -7.80
N THR A 30 1.19 -35.06 -8.68
CA THR A 30 1.81 -33.78 -8.30
C THR A 30 0.80 -32.61 -8.18
N VAL A 31 -0.48 -32.83 -8.43
CA VAL A 31 -1.49 -31.76 -8.40
C VAL A 31 -1.48 -30.98 -7.09
N ASN A 32 -1.51 -31.68 -5.96
CA ASN A 32 -1.52 -31.06 -4.64
C ASN A 32 -0.28 -30.19 -4.37
N GLU A 33 0.90 -30.67 -4.81
CA GLU A 33 2.15 -29.92 -4.70
C GLU A 33 2.13 -28.66 -5.58
N VAL A 34 1.73 -28.78 -6.85
CA VAL A 34 1.65 -27.66 -7.79
C VAL A 34 0.69 -26.59 -7.28
N VAL A 35 -0.48 -26.98 -6.79
CA VAL A 35 -1.47 -26.05 -6.20
C VAL A 35 -0.90 -25.36 -4.97
N ARG A 36 -0.31 -26.10 -4.04
CA ARG A 36 0.28 -25.53 -2.83
C ARG A 36 1.38 -24.51 -3.14
N ILE A 37 2.27 -24.86 -4.08
CA ILE A 37 3.34 -23.97 -4.54
C ILE A 37 2.74 -22.71 -5.17
N ALA A 38 1.69 -22.84 -5.98
CA ALA A 38 1.03 -21.69 -6.59
C ALA A 38 0.46 -20.73 -5.55
N PHE A 39 -0.25 -21.24 -4.53
CA PHE A 39 -0.74 -20.41 -3.42
C PHE A 39 0.41 -19.73 -2.66
N LYS A 40 1.48 -20.46 -2.35
CA LYS A 40 2.64 -19.88 -1.68
C LYS A 40 3.24 -18.71 -2.47
N TYR A 41 3.40 -18.86 -3.79
CA TYR A 41 3.88 -17.77 -4.65
C TYR A 41 2.87 -16.62 -4.75
N ALA A 42 1.57 -16.95 -4.90
CA ALA A 42 0.52 -15.93 -5.01
C ALA A 42 0.47 -15.01 -3.78
N GLU A 43 0.66 -15.57 -2.58
CA GLU A 43 0.58 -14.84 -1.30
C GLU A 43 1.90 -14.24 -0.82
N SER A 44 3.04 -14.62 -1.41
CA SER A 44 4.34 -14.00 -1.09
C SER A 44 4.35 -12.54 -1.53
N GLU A 45 5.11 -11.70 -0.85
CA GLU A 45 5.30 -10.29 -1.24
C GLU A 45 6.04 -10.17 -2.60
N LYS A 46 5.59 -9.35 -3.52
CA LYS A 46 4.29 -8.68 -3.64
C LYS A 46 3.24 -9.70 -4.07
N PRO A 47 2.04 -9.79 -3.46
CA PRO A 47 1.01 -10.75 -3.88
C PRO A 47 0.60 -10.58 -5.35
N GLY A 48 0.29 -11.69 -6.01
CA GLY A 48 -0.09 -11.65 -7.43
C GLY A 48 -0.56 -13.00 -7.94
N ALA A 49 -1.15 -13.01 -9.13
CA ALA A 49 -1.72 -14.20 -9.74
C ALA A 49 -0.67 -15.29 -10.04
N CYS A 50 -1.08 -16.53 -9.89
CA CYS A 50 -0.40 -17.71 -10.43
C CYS A 50 -1.34 -18.43 -11.39
N HIS A 51 -0.79 -19.02 -12.44
CA HIS A 51 -1.53 -19.80 -13.42
C HIS A 51 -1.14 -21.28 -13.32
N ILE A 52 -2.14 -22.15 -13.35
CA ILE A 52 -1.98 -23.61 -13.41
C ILE A 52 -2.75 -24.10 -14.63
N ASP A 53 -2.04 -24.73 -15.56
CA ASP A 53 -2.64 -25.43 -16.69
C ASP A 53 -2.81 -26.90 -16.32
N LEU A 54 -4.05 -27.41 -16.40
CA LEU A 54 -4.39 -28.80 -16.13
C LEU A 54 -4.93 -29.45 -17.42
N PRO A 55 -4.09 -30.14 -18.19
CA PRO A 55 -4.52 -30.83 -19.43
C PRO A 55 -5.59 -31.88 -19.16
N CYS A 56 -6.58 -31.97 -20.05
CA CYS A 56 -7.72 -32.88 -19.90
C CYS A 56 -7.29 -34.36 -19.76
N ASN A 57 -6.25 -34.78 -20.47
CA ASN A 57 -5.73 -36.15 -20.36
C ASN A 57 -5.13 -36.43 -18.98
N ILE A 58 -4.46 -35.44 -18.36
CA ILE A 58 -3.92 -35.57 -17.01
C ILE A 58 -5.06 -35.56 -15.97
N ALA A 59 -6.07 -34.69 -16.15
CA ALA A 59 -7.24 -34.64 -15.28
C ALA A 59 -8.05 -35.93 -15.25
N ALA A 60 -8.00 -36.72 -16.34
CA ALA A 60 -8.70 -38.01 -16.47
C ALA A 60 -7.89 -39.20 -15.88
N MET A 61 -6.61 -39.00 -15.55
CA MET A 61 -5.77 -40.08 -15.01
C MET A 61 -6.04 -40.31 -13.52
N PRO A 62 -5.97 -41.56 -13.05
CA PRO A 62 -6.06 -41.85 -11.62
C PRO A 62 -4.81 -41.30 -10.88
N VAL A 63 -5.01 -40.90 -9.64
CA VAL A 63 -3.92 -40.61 -8.69
C VAL A 63 -3.52 -41.95 -8.07
N GLU A 64 -2.29 -42.37 -8.30
CA GLU A 64 -1.78 -43.68 -7.83
C GLU A 64 -1.21 -43.60 -6.42
N SER A 65 -0.57 -42.48 -6.06
CA SER A 65 0.06 -42.27 -4.76
C SER A 65 -0.97 -41.88 -3.69
N GLU A 66 -0.95 -42.56 -2.54
CA GLU A 66 -1.74 -42.15 -1.36
C GLU A 66 -1.36 -40.74 -0.88
N VAL A 67 -0.06 -40.39 -0.97
CA VAL A 67 0.44 -39.04 -0.64
C VAL A 67 -0.14 -37.99 -1.59
N GLY A 68 -0.28 -38.30 -2.87
CA GLY A 68 -0.90 -37.42 -3.86
C GLY A 68 -2.38 -37.14 -3.61
N ARG A 69 -3.09 -38.00 -2.85
CA ARG A 69 -4.50 -37.85 -2.52
C ARG A 69 -4.78 -36.93 -1.31
N GLN A 70 -3.74 -36.65 -0.50
CA GLN A 70 -3.90 -35.84 0.71
C GLN A 70 -3.64 -34.35 0.44
N PRO A 71 -4.55 -33.46 0.89
CA PRO A 71 -4.31 -32.01 0.80
C PRO A 71 -3.04 -31.63 1.60
N LEU A 72 -2.15 -30.89 0.96
CA LEU A 72 -0.98 -30.34 1.67
C LEU A 72 -1.37 -29.13 2.49
N LYS A 73 -0.84 -29.02 3.73
CA LYS A 73 -1.04 -27.85 4.56
C LYS A 73 -0.43 -26.62 3.90
N HIS A 74 -1.19 -25.52 3.93
CA HIS A 74 -0.76 -24.23 3.46
C HIS A 74 -0.38 -23.33 4.64
N HIS A 75 0.74 -22.64 4.52
CA HIS A 75 1.18 -21.61 5.45
C HIS A 75 1.55 -20.36 4.65
N LYS A 76 0.90 -19.24 4.98
CA LYS A 76 1.29 -17.95 4.42
C LYS A 76 2.74 -17.65 4.86
N PRO A 77 3.63 -17.22 3.96
CA PRO A 77 4.97 -16.80 4.34
C PRO A 77 4.93 -15.64 5.33
N ASN A 78 5.68 -15.76 6.43
CA ASN A 78 5.89 -14.64 7.34
C ASN A 78 6.91 -13.67 6.74
N LEU A 79 6.78 -12.38 7.09
CA LEU A 79 7.81 -11.40 6.80
C LEU A 79 9.00 -11.61 7.74
N GLU A 80 10.20 -11.34 7.24
CA GLU A 80 11.40 -11.29 8.05
C GLU A 80 11.43 -10.01 8.89
N MET A 81 12.19 -10.02 9.99
CA MET A 81 12.43 -8.82 10.77
C MET A 81 13.53 -7.99 10.09
N ALA A 82 13.40 -6.67 10.12
CA ALA A 82 14.44 -5.79 9.62
C ALA A 82 15.72 -5.90 10.46
N SER A 83 16.87 -5.65 9.85
CA SER A 83 18.15 -5.69 10.54
C SER A 83 18.26 -4.57 11.58
N ILE A 84 19.03 -4.82 12.65
CA ILE A 84 19.24 -3.82 13.70
C ILE A 84 19.96 -2.60 13.13
N GLU A 85 20.91 -2.81 12.24
CA GLU A 85 21.69 -1.75 11.59
C GLU A 85 20.78 -0.80 10.82
N SER A 86 19.87 -1.32 9.99
CA SER A 86 18.93 -0.49 9.23
C SER A 86 17.96 0.27 10.14
N LEU A 87 17.54 -0.32 11.25
CA LEU A 87 16.70 0.34 12.24
C LEU A 87 17.45 1.48 12.97
N GLU A 88 18.72 1.32 13.25
CA GLU A 88 19.57 2.35 13.87
C GLU A 88 19.86 3.51 12.89
N GLU A 89 20.15 3.20 11.62
CA GLU A 89 20.32 4.20 10.57
C GLU A 89 19.04 5.01 10.37
N ALA A 90 17.88 4.35 10.32
CA ALA A 90 16.57 5.01 10.24
C ALA A 90 16.29 5.93 11.44
N ALA A 91 16.63 5.48 12.64
CA ALA A 91 16.51 6.29 13.85
C ALA A 91 17.44 7.51 13.81
N GLY A 92 18.66 7.36 13.26
CA GLY A 92 19.61 8.43 13.05
C GLY A 92 19.10 9.51 12.09
N LEU A 93 18.49 9.13 10.97
CA LEU A 93 17.84 10.07 10.04
C LEU A 93 16.70 10.83 10.71
N LEU A 94 15.85 10.12 11.45
CA LEU A 94 14.73 10.72 12.17
C LEU A 94 15.18 11.72 13.25
N PHE A 95 16.27 11.43 13.94
CA PHE A 95 16.83 12.31 14.95
C PHE A 95 17.32 13.64 14.35
N GLN A 96 17.86 13.61 13.13
CA GLN A 96 18.36 14.80 12.43
C GLN A 96 17.24 15.62 11.79
N ALA A 97 16.13 14.98 11.43
CA ALA A 97 15.03 15.62 10.72
C ALA A 97 14.28 16.63 11.60
N LYS A 98 14.05 17.82 11.06
CA LYS A 98 13.26 18.88 11.70
C LYS A 98 11.79 18.83 11.28
N ARG A 99 11.53 18.49 10.02
CA ARG A 99 10.19 18.44 9.41
C ARG A 99 9.94 17.11 8.68
N PRO A 100 9.96 15.97 9.38
CA PRO A 100 9.65 14.70 8.75
C PRO A 100 8.16 14.62 8.37
N VAL A 101 7.86 13.91 7.29
CA VAL A 101 6.51 13.55 6.85
C VAL A 101 6.45 12.09 6.46
N ILE A 102 5.37 11.38 6.81
CA ILE A 102 5.12 10.02 6.37
C ILE A 102 4.32 10.05 5.07
N LEU A 103 4.79 9.31 4.05
CA LEU A 103 4.04 8.95 2.85
C LEU A 103 3.69 7.47 2.91
N ALA A 104 2.44 7.16 3.28
CA ALA A 104 1.96 5.80 3.44
C ALA A 104 1.35 5.26 2.15
N GLY A 105 1.74 4.04 1.76
CA GLY A 105 1.28 3.35 0.58
C GLY A 105 0.53 2.05 0.87
N HIS A 106 0.08 1.39 -0.18
CA HIS A 106 -0.78 0.20 -0.12
C HIS A 106 -0.16 -0.98 0.63
N SER A 107 1.16 -1.16 0.55
CA SER A 107 1.84 -2.25 1.26
C SER A 107 1.64 -2.15 2.78
N ALA A 108 1.53 -0.94 3.34
CA ALA A 108 1.24 -0.75 4.76
C ALA A 108 -0.17 -1.25 5.15
N ILE A 109 -1.19 -1.03 4.31
CA ILE A 109 -2.54 -1.61 4.48
C ILE A 109 -2.49 -3.14 4.42
N ARG A 110 -1.86 -3.66 3.37
CA ARG A 110 -1.79 -5.11 3.10
C ARG A 110 -1.08 -5.87 4.21
N ASN A 111 -0.06 -5.27 4.79
CA ASN A 111 0.70 -5.83 5.90
C ASN A 111 0.14 -5.44 7.28
N LYS A 112 -1.07 -4.88 7.33
CA LYS A 112 -1.82 -4.56 8.56
C LYS A 112 -1.05 -3.63 9.51
N ALA A 113 -0.27 -2.70 8.98
CA ALA A 113 0.57 -1.80 9.76
C ALA A 113 -0.17 -0.55 10.29
N SER A 114 -1.49 -0.42 10.06
CA SER A 114 -2.29 0.77 10.42
C SER A 114 -2.12 1.19 11.88
N LYS A 115 -2.26 0.22 12.82
CA LYS A 115 -2.11 0.50 14.24
C LYS A 115 -0.69 0.98 14.57
N ALA A 116 0.33 0.25 14.13
CA ALA A 116 1.73 0.60 14.40
C ALA A 116 2.11 1.95 13.77
N LEU A 117 1.61 2.26 12.56
CA LEU A 117 1.85 3.54 11.90
C LEU A 117 1.17 4.69 12.65
N THR A 118 -0.06 4.50 13.13
CA THR A 118 -0.76 5.52 13.91
C THR A 118 -0.02 5.82 15.22
N GLU A 119 0.36 4.78 15.97
CA GLU A 119 1.13 4.90 17.21
C GLU A 119 2.50 5.56 16.97
N PHE A 120 3.18 5.22 15.87
CA PHE A 120 4.43 5.83 15.45
C PHE A 120 4.28 7.33 15.16
N ALA A 121 3.25 7.69 14.38
CA ALA A 121 2.96 9.08 14.03
C ALA A 121 2.62 9.93 15.27
N GLU A 122 1.79 9.41 16.18
CA GLU A 122 1.41 10.08 17.42
C GLU A 122 2.60 10.24 18.38
N LYS A 123 3.37 9.18 18.58
CA LYS A 123 4.51 9.20 19.50
C LYS A 123 5.63 10.15 19.05
N LEU A 124 5.88 10.22 17.74
CA LEU A 124 6.96 11.03 17.18
C LEU A 124 6.48 12.37 16.59
N HIS A 125 5.19 12.67 16.72
CA HIS A 125 4.57 13.90 16.21
C HIS A 125 4.81 14.13 14.72
N ILE A 126 4.66 13.07 13.89
CA ILE A 126 4.93 13.12 12.46
C ILE A 126 3.64 13.09 11.66
N PRO A 127 3.38 14.08 10.78
CA PRO A 127 2.19 14.08 9.94
C PRO A 127 2.24 12.94 8.91
N VAL A 128 1.05 12.41 8.58
CA VAL A 128 0.86 11.27 7.68
C VAL A 128 0.05 11.68 6.46
N ILE A 129 0.64 11.49 5.31
CA ILE A 129 0.00 11.55 4.00
C ILE A 129 -0.19 10.13 3.50
N ASN A 130 -1.32 9.82 2.88
CA ASN A 130 -1.54 8.51 2.29
C ASN A 130 -1.79 8.60 0.77
N THR A 131 -1.36 7.59 0.03
CA THR A 131 -1.76 7.40 -1.37
C THR A 131 -3.25 7.07 -1.45
N MET A 132 -3.84 7.11 -2.65
CA MET A 132 -5.23 6.69 -2.84
C MET A 132 -5.45 5.23 -2.42
N MET A 133 -4.47 4.35 -2.65
CA MET A 133 -4.55 2.94 -2.30
C MET A 133 -4.32 2.67 -0.80
N ALA A 134 -3.82 3.66 -0.07
CA ALA A 134 -3.61 3.59 1.39
C ALA A 134 -4.62 4.44 2.18
N LYS A 135 -5.70 4.91 1.54
CA LYS A 135 -6.74 5.68 2.21
C LYS A 135 -7.32 4.89 3.40
N GLY A 136 -7.35 5.52 4.56
CA GLY A 136 -7.78 4.87 5.81
C GLY A 136 -6.67 4.19 6.61
N ILE A 137 -5.39 4.25 6.18
CA ILE A 137 -4.25 3.72 6.94
C ILE A 137 -4.11 4.38 8.32
N ILE A 138 -4.48 5.64 8.41
CA ILE A 138 -4.67 6.40 9.64
C ILE A 138 -6.08 6.99 9.62
N PRO A 139 -6.82 7.03 10.76
CA PRO A 139 -8.14 7.65 10.81
C PRO A 139 -8.11 9.10 10.32
N CYS A 140 -9.10 9.49 9.52
CA CYS A 140 -9.15 10.84 8.95
C CYS A 140 -9.30 11.94 10.00
N ASP A 141 -9.88 11.63 11.16
CA ASP A 141 -10.02 12.53 12.31
C ASP A 141 -8.77 12.63 13.18
N ASN A 142 -7.80 11.71 13.01
CA ASN A 142 -6.53 11.78 13.72
C ASN A 142 -5.80 13.10 13.44
N LEU A 143 -5.22 13.71 14.47
CA LEU A 143 -4.56 15.01 14.40
C LEU A 143 -3.40 15.05 13.38
N TYR A 144 -2.71 13.93 13.22
CA TYR A 144 -1.56 13.80 12.31
C TYR A 144 -1.95 13.42 10.89
N SER A 145 -3.22 13.13 10.59
CA SER A 145 -3.67 12.81 9.24
C SER A 145 -3.72 14.05 8.35
N LEU A 146 -2.96 14.05 7.27
CA LEU A 146 -3.02 15.03 6.18
C LEU A 146 -3.77 14.50 4.95
N TRP A 147 -4.51 13.39 5.11
CA TRP A 147 -5.35 12.76 4.08
C TRP A 147 -4.60 12.33 2.83
N THR A 148 -5.32 12.25 1.69
CA THR A 148 -4.87 11.58 0.47
C THR A 148 -4.19 12.52 -0.52
N ILE A 149 -2.99 12.16 -0.99
CA ILE A 149 -2.22 12.86 -2.03
C ILE A 149 -2.72 12.50 -3.43
N GLY A 150 -2.41 13.35 -4.40
CA GLY A 150 -2.66 13.10 -5.83
C GLY A 150 -3.95 13.72 -6.34
N ILE A 151 -4.41 14.77 -5.69
CA ILE A 151 -5.57 15.56 -6.12
C ILE A 151 -5.09 16.68 -7.06
N PRO A 152 -5.63 16.84 -8.28
CA PRO A 152 -5.10 17.76 -9.29
C PRO A 152 -5.12 19.24 -8.93
N GLN A 153 -5.99 19.66 -8.00
CA GLN A 153 -6.12 21.06 -7.59
C GLN A 153 -5.96 21.18 -6.06
N LYS A 154 -5.23 22.21 -5.63
CA LYS A 154 -4.95 22.47 -4.20
C LYS A 154 -4.45 21.22 -3.48
N ASP A 155 -3.41 20.60 -4.00
CA ASP A 155 -2.79 19.43 -3.38
C ASP A 155 -1.93 19.87 -2.19
N TYR A 156 -2.59 20.09 -1.05
CA TYR A 156 -1.95 20.49 0.23
C TYR A 156 -0.87 19.50 0.66
N GLN A 157 -1.02 18.24 0.27
CA GLN A 157 -0.09 17.18 0.60
C GLN A 157 1.26 17.37 -0.12
N ASN A 158 1.24 17.85 -1.38
CA ASN A 158 2.47 18.21 -2.06
C ASN A 158 3.18 19.38 -1.38
N ILE A 159 2.43 20.38 -0.88
CA ILE A 159 3.00 21.49 -0.08
C ILE A 159 3.68 20.93 1.17
N ALA A 160 3.02 19.98 1.86
CA ALA A 160 3.60 19.36 3.04
C ALA A 160 4.88 18.58 2.74
N ILE A 161 4.94 17.87 1.60
CA ILE A 161 6.16 17.18 1.17
C ILE A 161 7.26 18.20 0.79
N GLU A 162 6.93 19.27 0.06
CA GLU A 162 7.90 20.30 -0.31
C GLU A 162 8.54 21.00 0.90
N GLU A 163 7.80 21.16 1.99
CA GLU A 163 8.29 21.73 3.24
C GLU A 163 9.07 20.73 4.12
N ALA A 164 8.95 19.43 3.84
CA ALA A 164 9.60 18.37 4.61
C ALA A 164 11.09 18.26 4.28
N ASP A 165 11.92 18.00 5.29
CA ASP A 165 13.32 17.67 5.13
C ASP A 165 13.59 16.15 5.11
N LEU A 166 12.59 15.34 5.51
CA LEU A 166 12.64 13.88 5.45
C LEU A 166 11.27 13.33 5.05
N VAL A 167 11.24 12.53 4.00
CA VAL A 167 10.05 11.75 3.60
C VAL A 167 10.23 10.30 4.04
N ILE A 168 9.36 9.84 4.93
CA ILE A 168 9.33 8.46 5.40
C ILE A 168 8.28 7.70 4.58
N ALA A 169 8.73 6.96 3.58
CA ALA A 169 7.89 6.17 2.69
C ALA A 169 7.59 4.83 3.35
N VAL A 170 6.38 4.65 3.89
CA VAL A 170 5.95 3.43 4.59
C VAL A 170 5.03 2.62 3.70
N GLY A 171 5.51 1.48 3.22
CA GLY A 171 4.74 0.60 2.33
C GLY A 171 4.36 1.25 1.00
N TYR A 172 5.14 2.22 0.54
CA TYR A 172 4.89 3.00 -0.67
C TYR A 172 5.53 2.33 -1.90
N ASP A 173 4.76 2.26 -2.99
CA ASP A 173 5.23 1.84 -4.31
C ASP A 173 5.13 3.02 -5.28
N ILE A 174 6.18 3.24 -6.11
CA ILE A 174 6.25 4.34 -7.07
C ILE A 174 5.12 4.35 -8.11
N VAL A 175 4.42 3.23 -8.30
CA VAL A 175 3.26 3.12 -9.20
C VAL A 175 1.98 3.73 -8.62
N GLU A 176 1.91 3.94 -7.31
CA GLU A 176 0.73 4.49 -6.64
C GLU A 176 0.60 6.00 -6.87
N TYR A 177 1.69 6.72 -6.71
CA TYR A 177 1.82 8.14 -6.99
C TYR A 177 3.24 8.45 -7.42
N ALA A 178 3.45 8.68 -8.70
CA ALA A 178 4.78 8.71 -9.30
C ALA A 178 5.70 9.79 -8.67
N PRO A 179 6.98 9.48 -8.39
CA PRO A 179 7.91 10.39 -7.71
C PRO A 179 8.09 11.75 -8.40
N ASN A 180 7.97 11.82 -9.72
CA ASN A 180 8.06 13.09 -10.44
C ASN A 180 6.97 14.10 -10.07
N LYS A 181 5.91 13.70 -9.38
CA LYS A 181 4.83 14.57 -8.93
C LYS A 181 5.05 15.17 -7.56
N TRP A 182 5.89 14.56 -6.71
CA TRP A 182 6.14 15.01 -5.35
C TRP A 182 7.64 15.22 -5.03
N ASN A 183 8.53 14.59 -5.77
CA ASN A 183 9.99 14.75 -5.65
C ASN A 183 10.60 15.09 -7.02
N SER A 184 10.02 16.06 -7.73
CA SER A 184 10.41 16.42 -9.10
C SER A 184 11.87 16.88 -9.24
N LYS A 185 12.46 17.39 -8.15
CA LYS A 185 13.87 17.84 -8.09
C LYS A 185 14.82 16.72 -7.68
N GLY A 186 14.31 15.61 -7.13
CA GLY A 186 15.11 14.48 -6.65
C GLY A 186 16.03 14.83 -5.48
N ASN A 187 15.63 15.76 -4.61
CA ASN A 187 16.47 16.29 -3.54
C ASN A 187 15.94 16.05 -2.12
N HIS A 188 14.83 15.31 -1.96
CA HIS A 188 14.37 14.91 -0.64
C HIS A 188 15.23 13.78 -0.08
N THR A 189 15.56 13.87 1.20
CA THR A 189 16.04 12.71 1.96
C THR A 189 14.87 11.72 2.15
N ILE A 190 15.08 10.46 1.84
CA ILE A 190 14.04 9.43 1.83
C ILE A 190 14.44 8.26 2.72
N LEU A 191 13.59 7.94 3.70
CA LEU A 191 13.62 6.69 4.46
C LEU A 191 12.53 5.76 3.92
N HIS A 192 12.90 4.61 3.35
CA HIS A 192 11.97 3.61 2.86
C HIS A 192 11.78 2.48 3.87
N ILE A 193 10.53 2.19 4.26
CA ILE A 193 10.16 1.12 5.19
C ILE A 193 9.12 0.24 4.49
N ASP A 194 9.49 -0.97 4.09
CA ASP A 194 8.57 -1.90 3.41
C ASP A 194 8.97 -3.36 3.64
N ALA A 195 8.08 -4.27 3.27
CA ALA A 195 8.30 -5.71 3.25
C ALA A 195 9.32 -6.19 2.20
N ARG A 196 9.71 -5.36 1.27
CA ARG A 196 10.65 -5.63 0.17
C ARG A 196 11.39 -4.36 -0.25
N PRO A 197 12.58 -4.52 -0.89
CA PRO A 197 13.33 -3.41 -1.45
C PRO A 197 12.50 -2.56 -2.41
N CYS A 198 12.76 -1.27 -2.44
CA CYS A 198 12.06 -0.34 -3.30
C CYS A 198 12.41 -0.53 -4.78
N HIS A 199 11.52 -0.06 -5.64
CA HIS A 199 11.84 0.15 -7.04
C HIS A 199 12.56 1.48 -7.20
N ILE A 200 13.87 1.43 -7.42
CA ILE A 200 14.72 2.61 -7.61
C ILE A 200 14.38 3.28 -8.94
N ASN A 201 14.30 4.61 -8.89
CA ASN A 201 14.25 5.44 -10.08
C ASN A 201 15.03 6.73 -9.80
N LYS A 202 15.39 7.51 -10.82
CA LYS A 202 16.23 8.71 -10.66
C LYS A 202 15.67 9.77 -9.69
N LEU A 203 14.36 9.73 -9.40
CA LEU A 203 13.67 10.64 -8.48
C LEU A 203 13.21 9.94 -7.18
N TYR A 204 13.54 8.65 -7.03
CA TYR A 204 13.25 7.87 -5.83
C TYR A 204 14.43 6.96 -5.53
N GLN A 205 15.35 7.48 -4.74
CA GLN A 205 16.55 6.80 -4.27
C GLN A 205 16.59 6.96 -2.75
N PRO A 206 16.13 5.97 -1.99
CA PRO A 206 16.17 6.05 -0.53
C PRO A 206 17.60 6.19 -0.01
N ASP A 207 17.80 7.06 1.00
CA ASP A 207 19.05 7.18 1.74
C ASP A 207 19.21 6.01 2.70
N VAL A 208 18.09 5.50 3.24
CA VAL A 208 18.03 4.31 4.09
C VAL A 208 16.84 3.46 3.71
N GLU A 209 17.04 2.13 3.62
CA GLU A 209 15.99 1.14 3.44
C GLU A 209 15.87 0.23 4.68
N VAL A 210 14.68 0.15 5.25
CA VAL A 210 14.34 -0.79 6.32
C VAL A 210 13.39 -1.83 5.74
N ILE A 211 13.93 -3.02 5.47
CA ILE A 211 13.20 -4.09 4.80
C ILE A 211 12.81 -5.19 5.78
N GLY A 212 11.50 -5.46 5.89
CA GLY A 212 10.97 -6.49 6.79
C GLY A 212 9.53 -6.21 7.21
N ASP A 213 9.12 -6.78 8.35
CA ASP A 213 7.80 -6.52 8.93
C ASP A 213 7.66 -5.04 9.30
N LEU A 214 6.64 -4.40 8.72
CA LEU A 214 6.44 -2.96 8.88
C LEU A 214 6.08 -2.58 10.31
N SER A 215 5.24 -3.38 10.98
CA SER A 215 4.85 -3.11 12.36
C SER A 215 6.02 -3.26 13.32
N TYR A 216 6.83 -4.30 13.14
CA TYR A 216 8.08 -4.48 13.87
C TYR A 216 9.01 -3.28 13.66
N SER A 217 9.26 -2.90 12.40
CA SER A 217 10.17 -1.81 12.04
C SER A 217 9.74 -0.48 12.65
N LEU A 218 8.47 -0.09 12.48
CA LEU A 218 7.93 1.15 13.06
C LEU A 218 8.05 1.20 14.58
N ASN A 219 7.69 0.10 15.27
CA ASN A 219 7.78 0.02 16.72
C ASN A 219 9.24 0.13 17.21
N HIS A 220 10.16 -0.56 16.56
CA HIS A 220 11.57 -0.54 16.95
C HIS A 220 12.27 0.79 16.68
N ILE A 221 11.95 1.48 15.59
CA ILE A 221 12.42 2.85 15.32
C ILE A 221 11.83 3.80 16.38
N ALA A 222 10.52 3.69 16.67
CA ALA A 222 9.86 4.52 17.68
C ALA A 222 10.42 4.36 19.10
N MET A 223 10.98 3.20 19.43
CA MET A 223 11.63 2.97 20.73
C MET A 223 12.99 3.71 20.84
N ARG A 224 13.64 3.97 19.72
CA ARG A 224 14.97 4.61 19.63
C ARG A 224 14.90 6.12 19.45
N CYS A 225 13.74 6.67 19.14
CA CYS A 225 13.53 8.09 18.83
C CYS A 225 12.65 8.76 19.87
N HIS A 226 12.98 9.99 20.22
CA HIS A 226 12.14 10.90 20.98
C HIS A 226 12.04 12.23 20.26
N ARG A 227 10.81 12.70 20.04
CA ARG A 227 10.52 14.01 19.45
C ARG A 227 9.44 14.67 20.31
N ASN A 228 9.70 15.93 20.67
CA ASN A 228 8.75 16.74 21.45
C ASN A 228 8.12 17.87 20.60
N ASP A 229 8.71 18.16 19.43
CA ASP A 229 8.27 19.26 18.59
C ASP A 229 7.01 18.86 17.82
N LYS A 230 5.94 19.62 18.03
CA LYS A 230 4.70 19.46 17.28
C LYS A 230 4.85 20.06 15.88
N PRO A 231 4.29 19.43 14.84
CA PRO A 231 4.38 19.91 13.47
C PRO A 231 3.35 21.02 13.18
N GLU A 232 3.50 22.19 13.82
CA GLU A 232 2.56 23.31 13.68
C GLU A 232 2.36 23.74 12.22
N TRP A 233 3.40 23.58 11.37
CA TRP A 233 3.33 23.83 9.94
C TRP A 233 2.33 22.92 9.25
N ALA A 234 2.31 21.64 9.59
CA ALA A 234 1.38 20.66 9.04
C ALA A 234 -0.04 20.84 9.59
N PHE A 235 -0.17 21.23 10.85
CA PHE A 235 -1.47 21.51 11.47
C PHE A 235 -2.18 22.69 10.81
N LYS A 236 -1.44 23.71 10.36
CA LYS A 236 -2.02 24.81 9.57
C LYS A 236 -2.62 24.32 8.26
N LEU A 237 -1.88 23.48 7.50
CA LEU A 237 -2.40 22.88 6.27
C LEU A 237 -3.65 22.02 6.53
N ARG A 238 -3.61 21.22 7.59
CA ARG A 238 -4.75 20.38 8.00
C ARG A 238 -5.98 21.24 8.35
N ASP A 239 -5.80 22.34 9.04
CA ASP A 239 -6.90 23.25 9.38
C ASP A 239 -7.51 23.91 8.15
N GLU A 240 -6.72 24.29 7.15
CA GLU A 240 -7.21 24.79 5.87
C GLU A 240 -8.07 23.77 5.14
N MET A 241 -7.58 22.52 5.03
CA MET A 241 -8.34 21.42 4.44
C MET A 241 -9.63 21.13 5.20
N ARG A 242 -9.61 21.16 6.54
CA ARG A 242 -10.80 20.95 7.36
C ARG A 242 -11.84 22.05 7.13
N LYS A 243 -11.44 23.32 7.06
CA LYS A 243 -12.34 24.44 6.74
C LYS A 243 -12.98 24.27 5.37
N GLU A 244 -12.24 23.82 4.38
CA GLU A 244 -12.78 23.52 3.05
C GLU A 244 -13.82 22.39 3.11
N HIS A 245 -13.55 21.28 3.81
CA HIS A 245 -14.51 20.19 4.00
C HIS A 245 -15.77 20.65 4.71
N GLU A 246 -15.64 21.44 5.77
CA GLU A 246 -16.79 22.00 6.53
C GLU A 246 -17.65 22.94 5.67
N ALA A 247 -17.02 23.74 4.80
CA ALA A 247 -17.75 24.62 3.89
C ALA A 247 -18.63 23.82 2.93
N TYR A 248 -18.07 22.77 2.29
CA TYR A 248 -18.85 21.89 1.42
C TYR A 248 -19.93 21.09 2.16
N ALA A 249 -19.67 20.68 3.40
CA ALA A 249 -20.66 19.96 4.21
C ALA A 249 -21.93 20.80 4.49
N LYS A 250 -21.80 22.12 4.55
CA LYS A 250 -22.89 23.08 4.80
C LYS A 250 -23.50 23.65 3.53
N ASP A 251 -22.97 23.31 2.36
CA ASP A 251 -23.45 23.82 1.07
C ASP A 251 -24.87 23.31 0.78
N MET A 252 -25.79 24.20 0.48
CA MET A 252 -27.19 23.91 0.18
C MET A 252 -27.58 24.34 -1.24
N GLU A 253 -26.60 24.68 -2.10
CA GLU A 253 -26.84 25.08 -3.48
C GLU A 253 -27.38 23.92 -4.32
N PHE A 254 -28.18 24.26 -5.33
CA PHE A 254 -28.64 23.32 -6.35
C PHE A 254 -28.13 23.77 -7.73
N PRO A 255 -27.61 22.83 -8.55
CA PRO A 255 -27.46 21.39 -8.32
C PRO A 255 -26.43 21.06 -7.23
N MET A 256 -26.73 20.01 -6.43
CA MET A 256 -25.90 19.60 -5.32
C MET A 256 -24.47 19.24 -5.74
N LYS A 257 -23.47 19.80 -5.06
CA LYS A 257 -22.07 19.52 -5.34
C LYS A 257 -21.65 18.10 -4.91
N PRO A 258 -20.76 17.41 -5.65
CA PRO A 258 -20.30 16.07 -5.30
C PRO A 258 -19.72 15.95 -3.89
N GLN A 259 -19.03 16.96 -3.40
CA GLN A 259 -18.45 17.03 -2.06
C GLN A 259 -19.54 16.97 -0.98
N LYS A 260 -20.66 17.68 -1.20
CA LYS A 260 -21.83 17.63 -0.31
C LYS A 260 -22.46 16.24 -0.28
N ILE A 261 -22.64 15.63 -1.47
CA ILE A 261 -23.17 14.26 -1.58
C ILE A 261 -22.31 13.29 -0.77
N LEU A 262 -20.99 13.34 -0.93
CA LEU A 262 -20.06 12.46 -0.22
C LEU A 262 -20.11 12.64 1.30
N ASN A 263 -20.23 13.89 1.76
CA ASN A 263 -20.40 14.18 3.18
C ASN A 263 -21.71 13.60 3.73
N ASP A 264 -22.80 13.71 2.99
CA ASP A 264 -24.09 13.18 3.42
C ASP A 264 -24.14 11.66 3.36
N VAL A 265 -23.53 11.04 2.34
CA VAL A 265 -23.33 9.58 2.28
C VAL A 265 -22.58 9.13 3.54
N ARG A 266 -21.45 9.80 3.89
CA ARG A 266 -20.66 9.41 5.07
C ARG A 266 -21.47 9.50 6.38
N LYS A 267 -22.41 10.43 6.51
CA LYS A 267 -23.25 10.59 7.70
C LYS A 267 -24.25 9.45 7.91
N VAL A 268 -24.73 8.84 6.81
CA VAL A 268 -25.69 7.73 6.88
C VAL A 268 -25.02 6.36 6.90
N MET A 269 -23.75 6.27 6.46
CA MET A 269 -22.98 5.03 6.49
C MET A 269 -22.43 4.75 7.90
N GLY A 270 -22.49 3.51 8.34
CA GLY A 270 -21.86 3.03 9.56
C GLY A 270 -20.33 2.95 9.43
N LYS A 271 -19.64 2.67 10.54
CA LYS A 271 -18.17 2.55 10.55
C LYS A 271 -17.67 1.33 9.76
N GLU A 272 -18.44 0.26 9.75
CA GLU A 272 -18.10 -1.01 9.09
C GLU A 272 -18.64 -1.10 7.64
N ASP A 273 -19.36 -0.07 7.17
CA ASP A 273 -19.91 -0.07 5.84
C ASP A 273 -18.84 0.20 4.79
N ILE A 274 -18.94 -0.49 3.65
CA ILE A 274 -17.98 -0.43 2.56
C ILE A 274 -18.52 0.45 1.44
N VAL A 275 -17.73 1.46 1.04
CA VAL A 275 -18.00 2.31 -0.14
C VAL A 275 -17.05 1.93 -1.26
N ILE A 276 -17.60 1.58 -2.41
CA ILE A 276 -16.83 1.26 -3.62
C ILE A 276 -17.05 2.38 -4.65
N SER A 277 -15.95 2.87 -5.20
CA SER A 277 -15.95 3.87 -6.27
C SER A 277 -15.42 3.28 -7.56
N ASP A 278 -16.08 3.55 -8.66
CA ASP A 278 -15.51 3.36 -9.98
C ASP A 278 -14.47 4.46 -10.31
N VAL A 279 -13.83 4.38 -11.48
CA VAL A 279 -12.77 5.29 -11.92
C VAL A 279 -13.36 6.44 -12.72
N GLY A 280 -12.97 7.68 -12.37
CA GLY A 280 -13.40 8.92 -13.01
C GLY A 280 -13.15 10.10 -12.07
N ALA A 281 -13.73 11.27 -12.38
CA ALA A 281 -13.62 12.48 -11.55
C ALA A 281 -14.11 12.24 -10.10
N HIS A 282 -15.14 11.42 -9.94
CA HIS A 282 -15.70 11.06 -8.63
C HIS A 282 -14.68 10.36 -7.72
N LYS A 283 -13.76 9.58 -8.26
CA LYS A 283 -12.65 8.99 -7.48
C LYS A 283 -11.81 10.06 -6.78
N MET A 284 -11.53 11.20 -7.45
CA MET A 284 -10.78 12.31 -6.86
C MET A 284 -11.56 12.99 -5.73
N TRP A 285 -12.86 13.18 -5.90
CA TRP A 285 -13.71 13.72 -4.84
C TRP A 285 -13.79 12.79 -3.63
N ILE A 286 -13.94 11.46 -3.85
CA ILE A 286 -13.92 10.46 -2.76
C ILE A 286 -12.57 10.47 -2.05
N ALA A 287 -11.46 10.48 -2.78
CA ALA A 287 -10.12 10.53 -2.20
C ALA A 287 -9.95 11.71 -1.25
N ARG A 288 -10.50 12.88 -1.60
CA ARG A 288 -10.37 14.12 -0.82
C ARG A 288 -11.45 14.32 0.24
N HIS A 289 -12.72 14.07 -0.10
CA HIS A 289 -13.87 14.53 0.71
C HIS A 289 -14.62 13.41 1.43
N TYR A 290 -14.33 12.13 1.16
CA TYR A 290 -14.92 11.03 1.91
C TYR A 290 -14.00 10.63 3.07
N ASN A 291 -14.46 10.84 4.31
CA ASN A 291 -13.70 10.49 5.52
C ASN A 291 -13.86 9.00 5.86
N CYS A 292 -12.74 8.32 6.17
CA CYS A 292 -12.70 6.92 6.59
C CYS A 292 -12.44 6.82 8.09
#